data_a3111dbd7af3e6a899a4af895d68d951
#
_entry.id   a3111dbd7af3e6a899a4af895d68d951
#
_cell.length_a   1.000
_cell.length_b   1.000
_cell.length_c   1.000
_cell.angle_alpha   90.00
_cell.angle_beta   90.00
_cell.angle_gamma   90.00
#
_symmetry.space_group_name_H-M   'P 1'
#
loop_
_entity.id
_entity.type
_entity.pdbx_description
1 polymer ?
#
loop_
_entity_poly.entity_id
_entity_poly.type
_entity_poly.pdbx_seq_one_letter_code
_entity_poly.pdbx_strand_id
1 'polypeptide(L)'
;MIYQPNLKTFNQIINKNKSHVIWTSLVADLDTPVSTMIRMGQDSPYSFLLESVEGGDTKGRYSILGLKPDLIWRSFGNKAEINYDPESSLDNFIPDYKETLDSLRKL
;
A
#
# COMPACT_ATOMS: atom_id res chain seq x y z
N MET A 1 16.12 10.63 13.46
CA MET A 1 15.13 9.67 12.96
C MET A 1 15.78 8.29 12.91
N ILE A 2 15.18 7.31 13.55
CA ILE A 2 15.76 5.96 13.62
C ILE A 2 14.93 5.06 12.70
N TYR A 3 15.57 4.47 11.71
CA TYR A 3 14.93 3.53 10.77
C TYR A 3 15.07 2.09 11.25
N GLN A 4 14.07 1.29 10.99
CA GLN A 4 14.05 -0.15 11.25
C GLN A 4 13.84 -0.91 9.94
N PRO A 5 14.53 -2.02 9.72
CA PRO A 5 15.65 -2.52 10.53
C PRO A 5 16.89 -1.64 10.43
N ASN A 6 17.86 -1.85 11.30
CA ASN A 6 19.15 -1.16 11.16
C ASN A 6 19.86 -1.60 9.86
N LEU A 7 20.82 -0.80 9.40
CA LEU A 7 21.51 -1.01 8.12
C LEU A 7 22.17 -2.40 7.99
N LYS A 8 22.74 -2.91 9.08
CA LYS A 8 23.37 -4.24 9.07
C LYS A 8 22.37 -5.36 8.80
N THR A 9 21.25 -5.32 9.49
CA THR A 9 20.15 -6.28 9.29
C THR A 9 19.54 -6.15 7.92
N PHE A 10 19.32 -4.93 7.45
CA PHE A 10 18.81 -4.65 6.11
C PHE A 10 19.68 -5.25 5.01
N ASN A 11 21.01 -5.05 5.07
CA ASN A 11 21.94 -5.63 4.10
C ASN A 11 21.93 -7.17 4.10
N GLN A 12 21.74 -7.78 5.26
CA GLN A 12 21.62 -9.25 5.35
C GLN A 12 20.33 -9.79 4.69
N ILE A 13 19.25 -9.01 4.73
CA ILE A 13 17.96 -9.41 4.16
C ILE A 13 17.97 -9.24 2.64
N ILE A 14 18.47 -8.10 2.15
CA ILE A 14 18.56 -7.80 0.71
C ILE A 14 19.43 -8.83 0.00
N ASN A 15 20.55 -9.23 0.60
CA ASN A 15 21.44 -10.24 0.02
C ASN A 15 20.78 -11.61 -0.13
N LYS A 16 19.64 -11.85 0.50
CA LYS A 16 18.83 -13.08 0.37
C LYS A 16 17.70 -12.96 -0.65
N ASN A 17 17.64 -11.87 -1.45
CA ASN A 17 16.55 -11.58 -2.39
C ASN A 17 15.14 -11.65 -1.77
N LYS A 18 15.00 -11.24 -0.52
CA LYS A 18 13.72 -11.19 0.17
C LYS A 18 13.19 -9.76 0.24
N SER A 19 11.91 -9.59 -0.07
CA SER A 19 11.21 -8.34 0.19
C SER A 19 11.20 -8.02 1.69
N HIS A 20 11.35 -6.76 2.03
CA HIS A 20 11.34 -6.31 3.41
C HIS A 20 10.72 -4.94 3.58
N VAL A 21 10.11 -4.69 4.74
CA VAL A 21 9.54 -3.40 5.09
C VAL A 21 10.56 -2.58 5.86
N ILE A 22 10.77 -1.34 5.42
CA ILE A 22 11.54 -0.33 6.15
C ILE A 22 10.54 0.62 6.79
N TRP A 23 10.69 0.90 8.07
CA TRP A 23 9.76 1.76 8.78
C TRP A 23 10.46 2.64 9.84
N THR A 24 9.80 3.69 10.23
CA THR A 24 10.16 4.56 11.34
C THR A 24 8.91 5.06 12.04
N SER A 25 9.05 5.53 13.27
CA SER A 25 7.96 6.14 14.02
C SER A 25 8.19 7.64 14.15
N LEU A 26 7.15 8.40 13.94
CA LEU A 26 7.12 9.85 14.10
C LEU A 26 6.07 10.25 15.11
N VAL A 27 6.35 11.28 15.89
CA VAL A 27 5.34 11.92 16.74
C VAL A 27 4.37 12.68 15.84
N ALA A 28 3.07 12.44 16.00
CA ALA A 28 2.02 13.03 15.18
C ALA A 28 0.83 13.53 16.03
N ASP A 29 1.13 14.15 17.18
CA ASP A 29 0.12 14.58 18.16
C ASP A 29 -0.86 15.63 17.61
N LEU A 30 -0.45 16.37 16.57
CA LEU A 30 -1.25 17.41 15.92
C LEU A 30 -1.92 16.93 14.62
N ASP A 31 -1.70 15.69 14.24
CA ASP A 31 -2.21 15.12 13.00
C ASP A 31 -3.33 14.12 13.24
N THR A 32 -4.33 14.16 12.37
CA THR A 32 -5.33 13.10 12.27
C THR A 32 -5.06 12.24 11.03
N PRO A 33 -5.61 11.02 10.94
CA PRO A 33 -5.52 10.22 9.71
C PRO A 33 -6.02 10.98 8.48
N VAL A 34 -7.12 11.72 8.63
CA VAL A 34 -7.70 12.51 7.53
C VAL A 34 -6.80 13.68 7.14
N SER A 35 -6.26 14.44 8.10
CA SER A 35 -5.35 15.55 7.79
C SER A 35 -4.05 15.06 7.13
N THR A 36 -3.56 13.90 7.54
CA THR A 36 -2.41 13.25 6.91
C THR A 36 -2.71 12.82 5.48
N MET A 37 -3.88 12.21 5.25
CA MET A 37 -4.33 11.83 3.91
C MET A 37 -4.44 13.05 2.99
N ILE A 38 -5.01 14.15 3.44
CA ILE A 38 -5.13 15.38 2.65
C ILE A 38 -3.75 15.91 2.26
N ARG A 39 -2.79 15.94 3.20
CA ARG A 39 -1.46 16.47 2.93
C ARG A 39 -0.61 15.56 2.03
N MET A 40 -0.69 14.26 2.20
CA MET A 40 0.17 13.30 1.50
C MET A 40 -0.45 12.72 0.25
N GLY A 41 -1.78 12.58 0.22
CA GLY A 41 -2.51 11.90 -0.83
C GLY A 41 -3.03 12.80 -1.96
N GLN A 42 -2.94 14.13 -1.81
CA GLN A 42 -3.56 15.09 -2.72
C GLN A 42 -3.14 14.91 -4.19
N ASP A 43 -1.87 14.62 -4.42
CA ASP A 43 -1.31 14.43 -5.76
C ASP A 43 -0.95 12.97 -6.04
N SER A 44 -1.45 12.03 -5.23
CA SER A 44 -1.16 10.61 -5.37
C SER A 44 -2.42 9.86 -5.81
N PRO A 45 -2.56 9.52 -7.09
CA PRO A 45 -3.65 8.68 -7.56
C PRO A 45 -3.57 7.30 -6.90
N TYR A 46 -4.75 6.68 -6.70
CA TYR A 46 -4.87 5.40 -5.98
C TYR A 46 -4.36 5.42 -4.54
N SER A 47 -4.32 6.57 -3.91
CA SER A 47 -4.16 6.67 -2.46
C SER A 47 -5.44 6.23 -1.74
N PHE A 48 -5.27 5.65 -0.55
CA PHE A 48 -6.42 5.20 0.25
C PHE A 48 -6.20 5.44 1.74
N LEU A 49 -7.28 5.56 2.47
CA LEU A 49 -7.31 5.60 3.92
C LEU A 49 -8.28 4.53 4.42
N LEU A 50 -7.79 3.62 5.23
CA LEU A 50 -8.59 2.64 5.96
C LEU A 50 -8.63 3.05 7.42
N GLU A 51 -9.82 3.22 7.96
CA GLU A 51 -10.04 3.51 9.37
C GLU A 51 -10.77 2.34 10.03
N SER A 52 -10.24 1.89 11.15
CA SER A 52 -10.91 0.88 11.96
C SER A 52 -12.05 1.54 12.72
N VAL A 53 -13.28 1.09 12.47
CA VAL A 53 -14.47 1.50 13.21
C VAL A 53 -15.01 0.29 13.95
N GLU A 54 -14.84 0.28 15.26
CA GLU A 54 -15.51 -0.73 16.11
C GLU A 54 -16.84 -0.15 16.61
N GLY A 55 -17.88 -0.98 16.63
CA GLY A 55 -19.18 -0.60 17.16
C GLY A 55 -19.14 -0.37 18.68
N GLY A 56 -19.68 0.73 19.18
CA GLY A 56 -19.71 1.11 20.58
C GLY A 56 -18.67 2.15 20.97
N ASP A 57 -18.33 2.20 22.26
CA ASP A 57 -17.40 3.21 22.83
C ASP A 57 -15.93 2.94 22.53
N THR A 58 -15.58 1.85 21.86
CA THR A 58 -14.20 1.47 21.56
C THR A 58 -13.81 2.03 20.20
N LYS A 59 -12.91 2.99 20.18
CA LYS A 59 -12.31 3.51 18.93
C LYS A 59 -11.37 2.48 18.32
N GLY A 60 -11.42 2.34 17.00
CA GLY A 60 -10.43 1.56 16.28
C GLY A 60 -9.01 2.03 16.59
N ARG A 61 -8.10 1.08 16.75
CA ARG A 61 -6.73 1.36 17.22
C ARG A 61 -5.80 1.88 16.14
N TYR A 62 -6.06 1.52 14.90
CA TYR A 62 -5.18 1.82 13.77
C TYR A 62 -5.94 2.41 12.60
N SER A 63 -5.32 3.37 11.95
CA SER A 63 -5.67 3.81 10.61
C SER A 63 -4.50 3.52 9.68
N ILE A 64 -4.78 3.09 8.47
CA ILE A 64 -3.78 2.72 7.47
C ILE A 64 -3.97 3.60 6.25
N LEU A 65 -2.89 4.28 5.86
CA LEU A 65 -2.87 5.11 4.67
C LEU A 65 -1.87 4.51 3.67
N GLY A 66 -2.32 4.29 2.44
CA GLY A 66 -1.49 3.80 1.35
C GLY A 66 -1.36 4.82 0.23
N LEU A 67 -0.16 4.94 -0.30
CA LEU A 67 0.21 5.88 -1.35
C LEU A 67 1.11 5.20 -2.36
N LYS A 68 1.09 5.69 -3.61
CA LYS A 68 2.02 5.30 -4.67
C LYS A 68 2.14 3.78 -4.85
N PRO A 69 1.08 3.12 -5.32
CA PRO A 69 1.16 1.69 -5.61
C PRO A 69 2.22 1.43 -6.69
N ASP A 70 2.97 0.37 -6.54
CA ASP A 70 3.91 -0.14 -7.52
C ASP A 70 3.28 -1.16 -8.49
N LEU A 71 2.06 -1.60 -8.16
CA LEU A 71 1.24 -2.48 -8.98
C LEU A 71 -0.23 -2.19 -8.73
N ILE A 72 -1.04 -2.18 -9.79
CA ILE A 72 -2.50 -2.08 -9.68
C ILE A 72 -3.12 -3.29 -10.35
N TRP A 73 -3.87 -4.07 -9.58
CA TRP A 73 -4.71 -5.16 -10.06
C TRP A 73 -6.18 -4.71 -10.03
N ARG A 74 -6.92 -5.03 -11.08
CA ARG A 74 -8.36 -4.78 -11.14
C ARG A 74 -9.09 -5.92 -11.84
N SER A 75 -10.37 -6.05 -11.57
CA SER A 75 -11.21 -7.05 -12.24
C SER A 75 -12.57 -6.48 -12.64
N PHE A 76 -13.08 -6.96 -13.74
CA PHE A 76 -14.43 -6.72 -14.25
C PHE A 76 -15.09 -8.07 -14.49
N GLY A 77 -15.98 -8.50 -13.58
CA GLY A 77 -16.50 -9.86 -13.59
C GLY A 77 -15.36 -10.87 -13.44
N ASN A 78 -15.24 -11.81 -14.38
CA ASN A 78 -14.20 -12.84 -14.37
C ASN A 78 -12.99 -12.50 -15.24
N LYS A 79 -12.76 -11.22 -15.52
CA LYS A 79 -11.61 -10.72 -16.28
C LYS A 79 -10.76 -9.85 -15.37
N ALA A 80 -9.49 -10.21 -15.22
CA ALA A 80 -8.51 -9.45 -14.46
C ALA A 80 -7.52 -8.73 -15.39
N GLU A 81 -7.06 -7.59 -14.94
CA GLU A 81 -6.03 -6.78 -15.60
C GLU A 81 -5.03 -6.27 -14.57
N ILE A 82 -3.79 -6.14 -14.98
CA ILE A 82 -2.70 -5.70 -14.11
C ILE A 82 -1.93 -4.56 -14.77
N ASN A 83 -1.70 -3.50 -14.02
CA ASN A 83 -0.73 -2.48 -14.37
C ASN A 83 0.52 -2.68 -13.50
N TYR A 84 1.62 -3.08 -14.12
CA TYR A 84 2.90 -3.35 -13.45
C TYR A 84 3.79 -2.12 -13.26
N ASP A 85 3.40 -0.99 -13.83
CA ASP A 85 4.15 0.28 -13.72
C ASP A 85 3.20 1.47 -13.70
N PRO A 86 2.40 1.62 -12.64
CA PRO A 86 1.47 2.73 -12.53
C PRO A 86 2.13 4.09 -12.35
N GLU A 87 3.41 4.13 -11.99
CA GLU A 87 4.18 5.37 -11.91
C GLU A 87 4.39 5.99 -13.29
N SER A 88 4.66 5.17 -14.30
CA SER A 88 4.84 5.64 -15.68
C SER A 88 3.52 5.93 -16.38
N SER A 89 2.49 5.12 -16.15
CA SER A 89 1.16 5.31 -16.75
C SER A 89 0.07 4.63 -15.93
N LEU A 90 -0.99 5.38 -15.62
CA LEU A 90 -2.15 4.86 -14.89
C LEU A 90 -3.10 4.03 -15.77
N ASP A 91 -2.97 4.08 -17.09
CA ASP A 91 -3.88 3.46 -18.05
C ASP A 91 -3.30 2.20 -18.71
N ASN A 92 -2.04 1.85 -18.42
CA ASN A 92 -1.36 0.73 -19.03
C ASN A 92 -1.68 -0.59 -18.33
N PHE A 93 -2.92 -1.07 -18.50
CA PHE A 93 -3.37 -2.35 -17.99
C PHE A 93 -3.19 -3.47 -19.02
N ILE A 94 -2.61 -4.57 -18.57
CA ILE A 94 -2.38 -5.78 -19.36
C ILE A 94 -3.37 -6.85 -18.87
N PRO A 95 -4.15 -7.49 -19.78
CA PRO A 95 -5.05 -8.57 -19.40
C PRO A 95 -4.28 -9.74 -18.78
N ASP A 96 -4.77 -10.24 -17.66
CA ASP A 96 -4.36 -11.52 -17.12
C ASP A 96 -5.37 -12.59 -17.58
N TYR A 97 -4.92 -13.57 -18.35
CA TYR A 97 -5.77 -14.59 -18.96
C TYR A 97 -6.30 -15.65 -17.99
N LYS A 98 -6.05 -15.50 -16.71
CA LYS A 98 -6.60 -16.33 -15.66
C LYS A 98 -7.94 -15.81 -15.19
N GLU A 99 -8.74 -16.71 -14.64
CA GLU A 99 -9.93 -16.30 -13.90
C GLU A 99 -9.55 -15.36 -12.76
N THR A 100 -10.47 -14.46 -12.42
CA THR A 100 -10.22 -13.36 -11.47
C THR A 100 -9.61 -13.82 -10.15
N LEU A 101 -10.15 -14.89 -9.53
CA LEU A 101 -9.63 -15.38 -8.26
C LEU A 101 -8.25 -16.04 -8.39
N ASP A 102 -7.99 -16.72 -9.48
CA ASP A 102 -6.68 -17.33 -9.73
C ASP A 102 -5.63 -16.27 -10.05
N SER A 103 -6.02 -15.22 -10.76
CA SER A 103 -5.19 -14.03 -10.98
C SER A 103 -4.81 -13.39 -9.65
N LEU A 104 -5.78 -13.11 -8.78
CA LEU A 104 -5.55 -12.50 -7.46
C LEU A 104 -4.65 -13.35 -6.56
N ARG A 105 -4.82 -14.68 -6.56
CA ARG A 105 -3.99 -15.58 -5.74
C ARG A 105 -2.53 -15.66 -6.17
N LYS A 106 -2.23 -15.23 -7.37
CA LYS A 106 -0.86 -15.25 -7.92
C LYS A 106 -0.08 -13.94 -7.72
N LEU A 107 -0.75 -12.86 -7.31
CA LEU A 107 -0.08 -11.63 -6.93
C LEU A 107 0.78 -11.82 -5.68
#